data_8e28b43091d9b77be1468fb0447bdc40
#
_entry.id   8e28b43091d9b77be1468fb0447bdc40
#
_cell.length_a   1.000
_cell.length_b   1.000
_cell.length_c   1.000
_cell.angle_alpha   90.00
_cell.angle_beta   90.00
_cell.angle_gamma   90.00
#
_symmetry.space_group_name_H-M   'P 1'
#
loop_
_entity.id
_entity.type
_entity.pdbx_description
1 polymer ?
#
loop_
_entity_poly.entity_id
_entity_poly.type
_entity_poly.pdbx_seq_one_letter_code
_entity_poly.pdbx_strand_id
1 'polypeptide(L)'
;MAKLTRAQFEKSKGHPWTLKTPPGTSEYTMHADEKDGVRVIVCTVGKTVLLYDARCIDDLHAMLKAAGDWVDLGGADEQKSAKEGTVEAWGRSPKNPVKGWYGLKKGLRGRFGVYVPPLLEALGLCELEHNPKNNRMRAK
;
A
#
# COMPACT_ATOMS: atom_id res chain seq x y z
N MET A 1 -15.08 -14.09 7.41
CA MET A 1 -14.18 -13.75 6.33
C MET A 1 -12.79 -14.33 6.58
N ALA A 2 -12.26 -15.06 5.63
CA ALA A 2 -10.91 -15.61 5.79
C ALA A 2 -9.89 -14.46 5.83
N LYS A 3 -9.06 -14.44 6.86
CA LYS A 3 -8.04 -13.42 7.02
C LYS A 3 -6.81 -13.81 6.21
N LEU A 4 -6.28 -12.89 5.41
CA LEU A 4 -5.06 -13.12 4.67
C LEU A 4 -3.87 -13.14 5.65
N THR A 5 -3.10 -14.23 5.64
CA THR A 5 -1.87 -14.28 6.45
C THR A 5 -0.70 -13.76 5.63
N ARG A 6 0.36 -13.31 6.33
CA ARG A 6 1.58 -12.85 5.67
C ARG A 6 2.19 -13.97 4.82
N ALA A 7 2.21 -15.20 5.35
CA ALA A 7 2.75 -16.36 4.63
C ALA A 7 1.96 -16.66 3.37
N GLN A 8 0.62 -16.56 3.44
CA GLN A 8 -0.22 -16.76 2.27
C GLN A 8 0.06 -15.71 1.21
N PHE A 9 0.21 -14.44 1.61
CA PHE A 9 0.51 -13.38 0.66
C PHE A 9 1.89 -13.57 0.01
N GLU A 10 2.90 -13.93 0.78
CA GLU A 10 4.25 -14.15 0.25
C GLU A 10 4.31 -15.30 -0.76
N LYS A 11 3.38 -16.25 -0.70
CA LYS A 11 3.27 -17.38 -1.63
C LYS A 11 2.22 -17.14 -2.73
N SER A 12 1.78 -15.91 -2.92
CA SER A 12 0.66 -15.61 -3.80
C SER A 12 1.04 -15.37 -5.26
N LYS A 13 2.29 -15.63 -5.66
CA LYS A 13 2.71 -15.49 -7.05
C LYS A 13 1.80 -16.33 -7.97
N GLY A 14 1.16 -15.66 -8.94
CA GLY A 14 0.22 -16.32 -9.83
C GLY A 14 -1.18 -16.54 -9.23
N HIS A 15 -1.40 -16.15 -7.99
CA HIS A 15 -2.68 -16.33 -7.28
C HIS A 15 -3.07 -15.02 -6.59
N PRO A 16 -3.49 -13.98 -7.35
CA PRO A 16 -3.75 -12.67 -6.78
C PRO A 16 -4.94 -12.66 -5.82
N TRP A 17 -4.83 -11.80 -4.81
CA TRP A 17 -5.89 -11.53 -3.85
C TRP A 17 -6.68 -10.30 -4.29
N THR A 18 -8.00 -10.39 -4.23
CA THR A 18 -8.87 -9.25 -4.53
C THR A 18 -9.01 -8.38 -3.30
N LEU A 19 -8.77 -7.09 -3.49
CA LEU A 19 -8.90 -6.06 -2.46
C LEU A 19 -9.81 -4.97 -2.97
N LYS A 20 -10.27 -4.11 -2.06
CA LYS A 20 -11.06 -2.93 -2.40
C LYS A 20 -10.34 -1.68 -1.96
N THR A 21 -10.49 -0.60 -2.72
CA THR A 21 -9.98 0.71 -2.32
C THR A 21 -10.63 1.13 -0.99
N PRO A 22 -10.01 2.05 -0.22
CA PRO A 22 -10.57 2.43 1.09
C PRO A 22 -12.05 2.79 1.09
N PRO A 23 -12.59 3.56 0.10
CA PRO A 23 -14.04 3.81 0.06
C PRO A 23 -14.87 2.58 -0.30
N GLY A 24 -14.25 1.49 -0.76
CA GLY A 24 -14.94 0.27 -1.14
C GLY A 24 -15.64 0.34 -2.51
N THR A 25 -15.32 1.34 -3.32
CA THR A 25 -16.00 1.59 -4.61
C THR A 25 -15.35 0.91 -5.80
N SER A 26 -14.11 0.46 -5.66
CA SER A 26 -13.36 -0.18 -6.75
C SER A 26 -12.59 -1.37 -6.23
N GLU A 27 -12.46 -2.40 -7.07
CA GLU A 27 -11.69 -3.60 -6.76
C GLU A 27 -10.39 -3.61 -7.57
N TYR A 28 -9.38 -4.24 -6.99
CA TYR A 28 -8.08 -4.47 -7.62
C TYR A 28 -7.47 -5.72 -7.03
N THR A 29 -6.38 -6.20 -7.61
CA THR A 29 -5.72 -7.40 -7.09
C THR A 29 -4.27 -7.12 -6.73
N MET A 30 -3.76 -7.89 -5.78
CA MET A 30 -2.35 -7.88 -5.41
C MET A 30 -1.83 -9.29 -5.26
N HIS A 31 -0.60 -9.50 -5.68
CA HIS A 31 0.14 -10.71 -5.35
C HIS A 31 1.61 -10.39 -5.17
N ALA A 32 2.31 -11.26 -4.45
CA ALA A 32 3.75 -11.11 -4.26
C ALA A 32 4.48 -11.69 -5.47
N ASP A 33 5.63 -11.12 -5.82
CA ASP A 33 6.51 -11.62 -6.85
C ASP A 33 7.94 -11.18 -6.54
N GLU A 34 8.86 -11.49 -7.42
CA GLU A 34 10.24 -11.08 -7.32
C GLU A 34 10.71 -10.56 -8.67
N LYS A 35 11.37 -9.40 -8.68
CA LYS A 35 11.94 -8.80 -9.89
C LYS A 35 13.36 -8.36 -9.62
N ASP A 36 14.29 -8.86 -10.44
CA ASP A 36 15.71 -8.49 -10.35
C ASP A 36 16.26 -8.65 -8.92
N GLY A 37 15.85 -9.72 -8.24
CA GLY A 37 16.28 -10.02 -6.87
C GLY A 37 15.56 -9.24 -5.79
N VAL A 38 14.58 -8.41 -6.14
CA VAL A 38 13.80 -7.60 -5.20
C VAL A 38 12.40 -8.20 -5.05
N ARG A 39 11.95 -8.39 -3.82
CA ARG A 39 10.57 -8.80 -3.56
C ARG A 39 9.65 -7.63 -3.83
N VAL A 40 8.62 -7.86 -4.63
CA VAL A 40 7.68 -6.81 -5.03
C VAL A 40 6.24 -7.22 -4.79
N ILE A 41 5.37 -6.22 -4.70
CA ILE A 41 3.92 -6.40 -4.73
C ILE A 41 3.48 -6.00 -6.14
N VAL A 42 2.82 -6.92 -6.83
CA VAL A 42 2.21 -6.65 -8.14
C VAL A 42 0.77 -6.25 -7.88
N CYS A 43 0.44 -5.01 -8.21
CA CYS A 43 -0.89 -4.42 -7.98
C CYS A 43 -1.54 -4.19 -9.34
N THR A 44 -2.60 -4.95 -9.63
CA THR A 44 -3.29 -4.86 -10.92
C THR A 44 -4.63 -4.15 -10.76
N VAL A 45 -4.76 -3.01 -11.44
CA VAL A 45 -5.95 -2.16 -11.40
C VAL A 45 -6.47 -2.05 -12.84
N GLY A 46 -7.50 -2.83 -13.16
CA GLY A 46 -7.98 -2.94 -14.54
C GLY A 46 -6.86 -3.49 -15.43
N LYS A 47 -6.43 -2.72 -16.41
CA LYS A 47 -5.34 -3.08 -17.32
C LYS A 47 -3.99 -2.52 -16.87
N THR A 48 -3.96 -1.75 -15.79
CA THR A 48 -2.76 -1.10 -15.30
C THR A 48 -2.09 -1.97 -14.24
N VAL A 49 -0.78 -2.17 -14.38
CA VAL A 49 0.01 -2.93 -13.41
C VAL A 49 0.99 -1.98 -12.72
N LEU A 50 0.86 -1.88 -11.39
CA LEU A 50 1.76 -1.11 -10.56
C LEU A 50 2.66 -2.07 -9.78
N LEU A 51 3.87 -1.63 -9.47
CA LEU A 51 4.81 -2.42 -8.68
C LEU A 51 5.26 -1.60 -7.47
N TYR A 52 5.20 -2.22 -6.29
CA TYR A 52 5.71 -1.61 -5.06
C TYR A 52 6.76 -2.53 -4.43
N ASP A 53 7.79 -1.93 -3.83
CA ASP A 53 8.76 -2.70 -3.05
C ASP A 53 8.03 -3.35 -1.88
N ALA A 54 8.11 -4.67 -1.77
CA ALA A 54 7.35 -5.44 -0.78
C ALA A 54 7.69 -5.08 0.66
N ARG A 55 8.86 -4.49 0.92
CA ARG A 55 9.22 -4.07 2.28
C ARG A 55 8.31 -2.96 2.80
N CYS A 56 7.51 -2.34 1.93
CA CYS A 56 6.55 -1.31 2.35
C CYS A 56 5.57 -1.83 3.40
N ILE A 57 5.27 -3.12 3.39
CA ILE A 57 4.37 -3.70 4.39
C ILE A 57 4.91 -3.49 5.80
N ASP A 58 6.15 -3.90 6.03
CA ASP A 58 6.78 -3.77 7.34
C ASP A 58 7.14 -2.32 7.66
N ASP A 59 7.65 -1.59 6.67
CA ASP A 59 8.06 -0.20 6.87
C ASP A 59 6.86 0.70 7.20
N LEU A 60 5.74 0.52 6.50
CA LEU A 60 4.52 1.29 6.78
C LEU A 60 3.95 0.91 8.14
N HIS A 61 3.92 -0.37 8.48
CA HIS A 61 3.46 -0.82 9.79
C HIS A 61 4.30 -0.18 10.91
N ALA A 62 5.63 -0.15 10.74
CA ALA A 62 6.53 0.47 11.71
C ALA A 62 6.28 1.97 11.84
N MET A 63 6.07 2.66 10.73
CA MET A 63 5.76 4.10 10.74
C MET A 63 4.47 4.38 11.50
N LEU A 64 3.44 3.57 11.25
CA LEU A 64 2.14 3.74 11.93
C LEU A 64 2.26 3.48 13.42
N LYS A 65 3.06 2.49 13.83
CA LYS A 65 3.31 2.22 15.25
C LYS A 65 4.03 3.39 15.91
N ALA A 66 5.01 3.97 15.23
CA ALA A 66 5.73 5.13 15.74
C ALA A 66 4.82 6.37 15.82
N ALA A 67 3.89 6.53 14.89
CA ALA A 67 2.92 7.64 14.91
C ALA A 67 1.96 7.52 16.09
N GLY A 68 1.56 6.30 16.45
CA GLY A 68 0.72 6.04 17.61
C GLY A 68 -0.72 6.53 17.50
N ASP A 69 -1.15 6.98 16.32
CA ASP A 69 -2.49 7.53 16.10
C ASP A 69 -2.84 7.44 14.61
N TRP A 70 -4.01 7.92 14.26
CA TRP A 70 -4.49 7.93 12.89
C TRP A 70 -3.61 8.79 11.99
N VAL A 71 -3.33 8.29 10.79
CA VAL A 71 -2.57 8.98 9.75
C VAL A 71 -3.42 9.06 8.49
N ASP A 72 -3.56 10.24 7.92
CA ASP A 72 -4.32 10.43 6.68
C ASP A 72 -3.66 9.68 5.53
N LEU A 73 -4.46 9.08 4.65
CA LEU A 73 -3.92 8.33 3.51
C LEU A 73 -3.34 9.23 2.43
N GLY A 74 -4.07 10.25 2.04
CA GLY A 74 -3.60 11.27 1.09
C GLY A 74 -3.26 10.77 -0.31
N GLY A 75 -3.93 9.72 -0.79
CA GLY A 75 -3.61 9.09 -2.06
C GLY A 75 -3.55 10.08 -3.23
N ALA A 76 -2.50 9.98 -4.05
CA ALA A 76 -2.28 10.85 -5.20
C ALA A 76 -1.47 10.12 -6.28
N ASP A 77 -1.70 10.49 -7.53
CA ASP A 77 -0.90 10.00 -8.65
C ASP A 77 0.55 10.47 -8.55
N GLU A 78 1.44 9.79 -9.24
CA GLU A 78 2.86 10.17 -9.25
C GLU A 78 3.07 11.63 -9.68
N GLN A 79 2.27 12.08 -10.65
CA GLN A 79 2.39 13.42 -11.23
C GLN A 79 1.81 14.53 -10.34
N LYS A 80 1.12 14.17 -9.26
CA LYS A 80 0.53 15.13 -8.32
C LYS A 80 1.31 15.14 -7.02
N SER A 81 1.41 16.31 -6.40
CA SER A 81 2.03 16.44 -5.09
C SER A 81 1.18 15.71 -4.04
N ALA A 82 1.84 15.11 -3.08
CA ALA A 82 1.18 14.52 -1.93
C ALA A 82 1.25 15.49 -0.75
N LYS A 83 0.15 15.61 0.00
CA LYS A 83 0.10 16.48 1.17
C LYS A 83 1.00 15.92 2.26
N GLU A 84 1.82 16.78 2.87
CA GLU A 84 2.69 16.38 3.99
C GLU A 84 1.87 15.78 5.14
N GLY A 85 2.48 14.82 5.83
CA GLY A 85 1.84 14.15 6.96
C GLY A 85 0.89 13.02 6.55
N THR A 86 0.84 12.67 5.26
CA THR A 86 0.00 11.58 4.78
C THR A 86 0.82 10.34 4.47
N VAL A 87 0.15 9.19 4.42
CA VAL A 87 0.77 7.92 4.01
C VAL A 87 1.36 8.05 2.60
N GLU A 88 0.65 8.71 1.68
CA GLU A 88 1.14 8.91 0.31
C GLU A 88 2.44 9.70 0.29
N ALA A 89 2.52 10.81 1.04
CA ALA A 89 3.73 11.62 1.10
C ALA A 89 4.89 10.83 1.71
N TRP A 90 4.63 10.06 2.77
CA TRP A 90 5.65 9.21 3.37
C TRP A 90 6.15 8.16 2.38
N GLY A 91 5.25 7.57 1.59
CA GLY A 91 5.58 6.52 0.63
C GLY A 91 6.46 6.97 -0.54
N ARG A 92 6.75 8.25 -0.64
CA ARG A 92 7.62 8.84 -1.67
C ARG A 92 8.68 9.78 -1.09
N SER A 93 8.77 9.86 0.23
CA SER A 93 9.65 10.82 0.91
C SER A 93 11.09 10.33 0.99
N PRO A 94 12.08 11.20 0.77
CA PRO A 94 13.48 10.82 0.99
C PRO A 94 13.79 10.51 2.46
N LYS A 95 12.86 10.75 3.36
CA LYS A 95 13.01 10.47 4.80
C LYS A 95 12.54 9.09 5.20
N ASN A 96 11.90 8.34 4.30
CA ASN A 96 11.45 6.98 4.62
C ASN A 96 12.61 5.96 4.51
N PRO A 97 12.41 4.71 4.95
CA PRO A 97 13.49 3.70 4.94
C PRO A 97 14.13 3.42 3.58
N VAL A 98 13.40 3.58 2.47
CA VAL A 98 13.97 3.39 1.12
C VAL A 98 14.48 4.70 0.51
N LYS A 99 14.33 5.81 1.25
CA LYS A 99 14.78 7.15 0.84
C LYS A 99 14.13 7.63 -0.46
N GLY A 100 12.87 7.32 -0.66
CA GLY A 100 12.13 7.74 -1.84
C GLY A 100 10.91 6.88 -2.11
N TRP A 101 10.66 6.64 -3.38
CA TRP A 101 9.46 5.94 -3.81
C TRP A 101 9.50 4.44 -3.50
N TYR A 102 8.44 3.93 -2.86
CA TYR A 102 8.20 2.49 -2.82
C TYR A 102 7.68 1.97 -4.15
N GLY A 103 6.98 2.81 -4.91
CA GLY A 103 6.57 2.49 -6.27
C GLY A 103 7.79 2.37 -7.18
N LEU A 104 7.84 1.30 -7.98
CA LEU A 104 9.03 0.95 -8.76
C LEU A 104 8.89 1.25 -10.25
N LYS A 105 7.66 1.33 -10.74
CA LYS A 105 7.42 1.55 -12.17
C LYS A 105 7.28 3.04 -12.46
N LYS A 106 8.29 3.64 -13.07
CA LYS A 106 8.30 5.07 -13.39
C LYS A 106 7.03 5.47 -14.15
N GLY A 107 6.40 6.55 -13.72
CA GLY A 107 5.12 7.02 -14.25
C GLY A 107 3.92 6.48 -13.48
N LEU A 108 4.10 5.38 -12.75
CA LEU A 108 3.05 4.70 -11.99
C LEU A 108 3.49 4.44 -10.54
N ARG A 109 4.35 5.28 -9.98
CA ARG A 109 4.87 5.11 -8.61
C ARG A 109 3.93 5.65 -7.54
N GLY A 110 2.90 6.39 -7.93
CA GLY A 110 1.94 6.98 -7.00
C GLY A 110 0.87 6.00 -6.52
N ARG A 111 -0.15 6.57 -5.89
CA ARG A 111 -1.30 5.87 -5.31
C ARG A 111 -0.95 4.85 -4.23
N PHE A 112 0.22 5.01 -3.63
CA PHE A 112 0.66 4.18 -2.51
C PHE A 112 -0.37 4.22 -1.38
N GLY A 113 -0.88 5.42 -1.05
CA GLY A 113 -1.88 5.62 0.00
C GLY A 113 -3.29 5.13 -0.38
N VAL A 114 -3.49 4.67 -1.60
CA VAL A 114 -4.78 4.10 -2.04
C VAL A 114 -4.73 2.57 -2.01
N TYR A 115 -3.67 1.98 -2.56
CA TYR A 115 -3.64 0.53 -2.78
C TYR A 115 -2.94 -0.27 -1.69
N VAL A 116 -1.96 0.29 -0.99
CA VAL A 116 -1.22 -0.44 0.04
C VAL A 116 -1.98 -0.56 1.37
N PRO A 117 -2.69 0.48 1.86
CA PRO A 117 -3.42 0.36 3.13
C PRO A 117 -4.41 -0.80 3.21
N PRO A 118 -5.24 -1.09 2.17
CA PRO A 118 -6.12 -2.25 2.24
C PRO A 118 -5.38 -3.59 2.38
N LEU A 119 -4.16 -3.70 1.86
CA LEU A 119 -3.35 -4.90 2.06
C LEU A 119 -2.95 -5.06 3.52
N LEU A 120 -2.51 -3.98 4.18
CA LEU A 120 -2.18 -4.04 5.61
C LEU A 120 -3.41 -4.39 6.44
N GLU A 121 -4.58 -3.86 6.07
CA GLU A 121 -5.82 -4.21 6.75
C GLU A 121 -6.12 -5.70 6.59
N ALA A 122 -6.02 -6.22 5.37
CA ALA A 122 -6.26 -7.65 5.10
C ALA A 122 -5.30 -8.54 5.89
N LEU A 123 -4.06 -8.09 6.08
CA LEU A 123 -3.05 -8.80 6.86
C LEU A 123 -3.24 -8.63 8.38
N GLY A 124 -4.20 -7.81 8.82
CA GLY A 124 -4.46 -7.59 10.24
C GLY A 124 -3.44 -6.69 10.92
N LEU A 125 -2.72 -5.87 10.16
CA LEU A 125 -1.65 -5.00 10.68
C LEU A 125 -2.12 -3.59 10.98
N CYS A 126 -3.28 -3.18 10.49
CA CYS A 126 -3.79 -1.84 10.72
C CYS A 126 -5.31 -1.81 10.79
N GLU A 127 -5.83 -0.73 11.37
CA GLU A 127 -7.22 -0.33 11.24
C GLU A 127 -7.28 0.68 10.09
N LEU A 128 -8.30 0.56 9.24
CA LEU A 128 -8.47 1.41 8.07
C LEU A 128 -9.90 1.92 8.02
N GLU A 129 -10.05 3.23 7.83
CA GLU A 129 -11.38 3.82 7.63
C GLU A 129 -11.88 3.55 6.21
N HIS A 130 -13.20 3.43 6.08
CA HIS A 130 -13.88 3.15 4.81
C HIS A 130 -14.96 4.18 4.51
N ASN A 131 -14.61 5.45 4.68
CA ASN A 131 -15.50 6.56 4.33
C ASN A 131 -15.45 6.81 2.81
N PRO A 132 -16.40 7.56 2.26
CA PRO A 132 -16.34 7.90 0.83
C PRO A 132 -15.08 8.64 0.43
N LYS A 133 -14.46 9.40 1.36
CA LYS A 133 -13.22 10.14 1.13
C LYS A 133 -12.56 10.50 2.45
N ASN A 134 -11.30 10.95 2.38
CA ASN A 134 -10.52 11.42 3.53
C ASN A 134 -10.31 10.34 4.59
N ASN A 135 -9.96 9.15 4.14
CA ASN A 135 -9.73 8.01 5.03
C ASN A 135 -8.38 8.07 5.71
N ARG A 136 -8.30 7.44 6.88
CA ARG A 136 -7.09 7.36 7.70
C ARG A 136 -6.83 5.91 8.08
N MET A 137 -5.61 5.64 8.52
CA MET A 137 -5.23 4.33 9.04
C MET A 137 -4.37 4.50 10.30
N ARG A 138 -4.31 3.44 11.11
CA ARG A 138 -3.41 3.39 12.27
C ARG A 138 -2.99 1.95 12.54
N ALA A 139 -1.85 1.78 13.20
CA ALA A 139 -1.33 0.45 13.55
C ALA A 139 -2.29 -0.29 14.49
N LYS A 140 -2.31 -1.58 14.29
CA LYS A 140 -3.07 -2.49 15.13
C LYS A 140 -2.13 -3.26 16.04
#